data_801b226a2458b09ed7dbff3a1005823e
#
_entry.id   801b226a2458b09ed7dbff3a1005823e
#
_cell.length_a   1.000
_cell.length_b   1.000
_cell.length_c   1.000
_cell.angle_alpha   90.00
_cell.angle_beta   90.00
_cell.angle_gamma   90.00
#
_symmetry.space_group_name_H-M   'P 1'
#
loop_
_entity.id
_entity.type
_entity.pdbx_description
1 polymer ?
#
loop_
_entity_poly.entity_id
_entity_poly.type
_entity_poly.pdbx_seq_one_letter_code
_entity_poly.pdbx_strand_id
1 'polypeptide(L)'
;MVELIKEGVYLLNGSEFAKDAKGLPTPDEARENTITYNILRAHDVDGSKGNKMRIRFDAMMSHDITYVGIIQTARASGLEKFPLPYAMTNCHNSLCAVGGTINEDDHIFGLSAAKKYGGIYVPANVAVIHQFAREAMVK
;
A
#
# COMPACT_ATOMS: atom_id res chain seq x y z
N MET A 1 -3.02 -31.76 5.11
CA MET A 1 -4.08 -31.15 5.94
C MET A 1 -3.62 -29.76 6.29
N VAL A 2 -4.48 -28.75 6.20
CA VAL A 2 -4.14 -27.38 6.60
C VAL A 2 -4.52 -27.20 8.06
N GLU A 3 -3.58 -26.79 8.90
CA GLU A 3 -3.80 -26.48 10.31
C GLU A 3 -3.83 -24.97 10.50
N LEU A 4 -4.84 -24.45 11.18
CA LEU A 4 -4.96 -23.03 11.51
C LEU A 4 -4.42 -22.80 12.91
N ILE A 5 -3.27 -22.13 13.00
CA ILE A 5 -2.66 -21.73 14.26
C ILE A 5 -3.10 -20.30 14.57
N LYS A 6 -3.79 -20.11 15.70
CA LYS A 6 -4.34 -18.81 16.11
C LYS A 6 -3.38 -18.00 16.99
N GLU A 7 -2.36 -18.64 17.52
CA GLU A 7 -1.37 -18.05 18.42
C GLU A 7 -0.08 -17.75 17.66
N GLY A 8 0.74 -16.85 18.21
CA GLY A 8 2.08 -16.63 17.67
C GLY A 8 2.93 -17.89 17.78
N VAL A 9 3.71 -18.18 16.77
CA VAL A 9 4.64 -19.32 16.72
C VAL A 9 6.00 -18.87 16.23
N TYR A 10 7.04 -19.60 16.63
CA TYR A 10 8.38 -19.45 16.09
C TYR A 10 8.56 -20.36 14.89
N LEU A 11 9.19 -19.86 13.84
CA LEU A 11 9.65 -20.66 12.71
C LEU A 11 11.13 -20.97 12.93
N LEU A 12 11.44 -22.21 13.33
CA LEU A 12 12.79 -22.66 13.54
C LEU A 12 13.36 -23.28 12.26
N ASN A 13 14.60 -22.95 11.94
CA ASN A 13 15.32 -23.50 10.79
C ASN A 13 14.56 -23.42 9.44
N GLY A 14 13.60 -22.49 9.34
CA GLY A 14 12.80 -22.27 8.14
C GLY A 14 11.70 -23.31 7.86
N SER A 15 11.48 -24.28 8.74
CA SER A 15 10.53 -25.37 8.48
C SER A 15 9.75 -25.89 9.68
N GLU A 16 10.21 -25.65 10.89
CA GLU A 16 9.61 -26.19 12.11
C GLU A 16 8.89 -25.11 12.90
N PHE A 17 7.64 -25.37 13.30
CA PHE A 17 6.85 -24.48 14.14
C PHE A 17 6.93 -24.88 15.61
N ALA A 18 7.35 -23.95 16.46
CA ALA A 18 7.37 -24.13 17.90
C ALA A 18 6.54 -23.05 18.60
N LYS A 19 5.76 -23.44 19.62
CA LYS A 19 5.00 -22.50 20.46
C LYS A 19 5.89 -21.85 21.51
N ASP A 20 6.79 -22.64 22.06
CA ASP A 20 7.78 -22.20 23.04
C ASP A 20 9.17 -22.65 22.59
N ALA A 21 10.10 -21.73 22.53
CA ALA A 21 11.48 -22.05 22.25
C ALA A 21 12.37 -21.45 23.35
N LYS A 22 12.99 -22.32 24.09
CA LYS A 22 13.87 -21.96 25.21
C LYS A 22 15.03 -21.09 24.72
N GLY A 23 15.15 -19.88 25.24
CA GLY A 23 16.19 -18.93 24.84
C GLY A 23 15.84 -18.03 23.64
N LEU A 24 14.64 -18.13 23.10
CA LEU A 24 14.12 -17.18 22.11
C LEU A 24 13.30 -16.05 22.77
N PRO A 25 13.19 -14.89 22.14
CA PRO A 25 12.34 -13.81 22.63
C PRO A 25 10.90 -14.26 22.85
N THR A 26 10.21 -13.67 23.80
CA THR A 26 8.76 -13.87 23.95
C THR A 26 8.04 -13.43 22.66
N PRO A 27 6.81 -13.91 22.38
CA PRO A 27 6.04 -13.48 21.21
C PRO A 27 5.89 -11.96 21.11
N ASP A 28 5.76 -11.26 22.23
CA ASP A 28 5.65 -9.80 22.24
C ASP A 28 6.98 -9.12 21.91
N GLU A 29 8.08 -9.57 22.46
CA GLU A 29 9.43 -9.09 22.11
C GLU A 29 9.76 -9.39 20.63
N ALA A 30 9.41 -10.58 20.15
CA ALA A 30 9.61 -10.97 18.76
C ALA A 30 8.79 -10.08 17.80
N ARG A 31 7.56 -9.75 18.17
CA ARG A 31 6.71 -8.82 17.42
C ARG A 31 7.36 -7.44 17.29
N GLU A 32 7.90 -6.91 18.37
CA GLU A 32 8.55 -5.59 18.40
C GLU A 32 9.82 -5.53 17.55
N ASN A 33 10.43 -6.66 17.28
CA ASN A 33 11.61 -6.77 16.41
C ASN A 33 11.25 -7.00 14.91
N THR A 34 9.97 -7.03 14.56
CA THR A 34 9.58 -7.18 13.14
C THR A 34 9.72 -5.88 12.36
N ILE A 35 10.03 -5.99 11.06
CA ILE A 35 10.08 -4.85 10.14
C ILE A 35 8.74 -4.11 10.16
N THR A 36 7.62 -4.84 10.12
CA THR A 36 6.27 -4.25 10.15
C THR A 36 6.02 -3.42 11.39
N TYR A 37 6.37 -3.93 12.57
CA TYR A 37 6.21 -3.19 13.83
C TYR A 37 7.02 -1.89 13.82
N ASN A 38 8.26 -1.94 13.39
CA ASN A 38 9.13 -0.77 13.32
C ASN A 38 8.62 0.28 12.35
N ILE A 39 8.13 -0.12 11.16
CA ILE A 39 7.52 0.79 10.20
C ILE A 39 6.26 1.44 10.80
N LEU A 40 5.36 0.66 11.38
CA LEU A 40 4.13 1.18 11.98
C LEU A 40 4.44 2.13 13.14
N ARG A 41 5.43 1.81 13.97
CA ARG A 41 5.85 2.66 15.10
C ARG A 41 6.47 3.97 14.64
N ALA A 42 7.26 3.95 13.58
CA ALA A 42 7.83 5.17 13.00
C ALA A 42 6.76 6.15 12.47
N HIS A 43 5.58 5.63 12.11
CA HIS A 43 4.46 6.40 11.57
C HIS A 43 3.33 6.65 12.60
N ASP A 44 3.48 6.16 13.83
CA ASP A 44 2.47 6.34 14.88
C ASP A 44 2.47 7.79 15.38
N VAL A 45 1.35 8.47 15.22
CA VAL A 45 1.19 9.90 15.55
C VAL A 45 1.01 10.14 17.04
N ASP A 46 0.39 9.18 17.74
CA ASP A 46 -0.07 9.34 19.12
C ASP A 46 0.80 8.59 20.12
N GLY A 47 1.81 7.82 19.67
CA GLY A 47 2.61 6.93 20.53
C GLY A 47 1.75 5.85 21.21
N SER A 48 0.76 5.35 20.49
CA SER A 48 -0.28 4.45 21.01
C SER A 48 0.32 3.19 21.63
N LYS A 49 -0.26 2.75 22.73
CA LYS A 49 0.06 1.46 23.36
C LYS A 49 -1.05 0.45 23.04
N GLY A 50 -0.65 -0.78 22.73
CA GLY A 50 -1.57 -1.89 22.45
C GLY A 50 -1.81 -2.15 20.96
N ASN A 51 -2.98 -2.68 20.60
CA ASN A 51 -3.26 -3.22 19.28
C ASN A 51 -3.87 -2.21 18.29
N LYS A 52 -3.99 -0.95 18.66
CA LYS A 52 -4.48 0.12 17.80
C LYS A 52 -3.44 1.21 17.68
N MET A 53 -3.16 1.66 16.48
CA MET A 53 -2.25 2.76 16.19
C MET A 53 -2.93 3.75 15.26
N ARG A 54 -2.64 5.02 15.44
CA ARG A 54 -3.01 6.07 14.50
C ARG A 54 -1.77 6.42 13.69
N ILE A 55 -1.75 5.98 12.45
CA ILE A 55 -0.60 6.16 11.56
C ILE A 55 -0.82 7.29 10.57
N ARG A 56 0.28 8.00 10.26
CA ARG A 56 0.36 8.95 9.16
C ARG A 56 1.07 8.27 7.99
N PHE A 57 0.45 8.28 6.83
CA PHE A 57 1.06 7.79 5.60
C PHE A 57 1.94 8.88 4.96
N ASP A 58 3.04 8.47 4.33
CA ASP A 58 3.96 9.37 3.62
C ASP A 58 3.49 9.68 2.20
N ALA A 59 2.86 8.71 1.55
CA ALA A 59 2.39 8.80 0.18
C ALA A 59 1.21 7.86 -0.06
N MET A 60 0.50 8.11 -1.14
CA MET A 60 -0.58 7.25 -1.66
C MET A 60 -0.22 6.77 -3.05
N MET A 61 -0.71 5.57 -3.38
CA MET A 61 -0.57 5.00 -4.71
C MET A 61 -1.79 4.16 -5.05
N SER A 62 -2.23 4.22 -6.30
CA SER A 62 -3.28 3.35 -6.82
C SER A 62 -3.08 3.07 -8.30
N HIS A 63 -3.78 2.09 -8.82
CA HIS A 63 -3.73 1.70 -10.22
C HIS A 63 -4.98 2.17 -10.99
N ASP A 64 -4.93 2.05 -12.30
CA ASP A 64 -5.88 2.57 -13.28
C ASP A 64 -7.35 2.23 -12.99
N ILE A 65 -7.67 1.01 -12.61
CA ILE A 65 -9.05 0.61 -12.32
C ILE A 65 -9.57 1.25 -11.02
N THR A 66 -8.69 1.53 -10.05
CA THR A 66 -9.12 1.96 -8.71
C THR A 66 -9.08 3.46 -8.51
N TYR A 67 -8.12 4.19 -9.09
CA TYR A 67 -8.01 5.62 -8.80
C TYR A 67 -9.21 6.44 -9.30
N VAL A 68 -9.88 5.99 -10.36
CA VAL A 68 -11.05 6.70 -10.89
C VAL A 68 -12.15 6.81 -9.84
N GLY A 69 -12.58 5.69 -9.27
CA GLY A 69 -13.60 5.67 -8.22
C GLY A 69 -13.17 6.39 -6.94
N ILE A 70 -11.90 6.23 -6.54
CA ILE A 70 -11.32 6.91 -5.38
C ILE A 70 -11.40 8.44 -5.56
N ILE A 71 -10.94 8.95 -6.68
CA ILE A 71 -10.89 10.39 -6.96
C ILE A 71 -12.29 10.97 -7.15
N GLN A 72 -13.19 10.23 -7.81
CA GLN A 72 -14.59 10.67 -7.95
C GLN A 72 -15.28 10.80 -6.60
N THR A 73 -15.09 9.85 -5.70
CA THR A 73 -15.62 9.90 -4.33
C THR A 73 -15.02 11.05 -3.53
N ALA A 74 -13.71 11.22 -3.61
CA ALA A 74 -13.02 12.32 -2.93
C ALA A 74 -13.47 13.69 -3.46
N ARG A 75 -13.69 13.81 -4.76
CA ARG A 75 -14.22 15.02 -5.42
C ARG A 75 -15.63 15.36 -4.92
N ALA A 76 -16.50 14.35 -4.81
CA ALA A 76 -17.84 14.53 -4.24
C ALA A 76 -17.80 14.96 -2.77
N SER A 77 -16.71 14.66 -2.06
CA SER A 77 -16.45 15.05 -0.67
C SER A 77 -15.66 16.36 -0.53
N GLY A 78 -15.46 17.11 -1.62
CA GLY A 78 -14.81 18.42 -1.57
C GLY A 78 -13.29 18.41 -1.79
N LEU A 79 -12.74 17.41 -2.49
CA LEU A 79 -11.30 17.37 -2.81
C LEU A 79 -10.89 18.60 -3.63
N GLU A 80 -9.97 19.38 -3.10
CA GLU A 80 -9.33 20.51 -3.79
C GLU A 80 -7.90 20.17 -4.25
N LYS A 81 -7.18 19.41 -3.44
CA LYS A 81 -5.79 18.97 -3.68
C LYS A 81 -5.56 17.65 -2.98
N PHE A 82 -4.69 16.81 -3.52
CA PHE A 82 -4.28 15.59 -2.81
C PHE A 82 -3.54 15.94 -1.51
N PRO A 83 -3.95 15.35 -0.38
CA PRO A 83 -3.35 15.68 0.93
C PRO A 83 -1.94 15.13 1.11
N LEU A 84 -1.57 14.14 0.33
CA LEU A 84 -0.26 13.48 0.32
C LEU A 84 0.23 13.34 -1.12
N PRO A 85 1.53 13.12 -1.35
CA PRO A 85 2.03 12.70 -2.64
C PRO A 85 1.23 11.49 -3.14
N TYR A 86 0.64 11.59 -4.31
CA TYR A 86 -0.23 10.54 -4.84
C TYR A 86 0.23 10.14 -6.24
N ALA A 87 0.59 8.87 -6.41
CA ALA A 87 0.93 8.31 -7.70
C ALA A 87 -0.22 7.46 -8.26
N MET A 88 -0.67 7.84 -9.44
CA MET A 88 -1.67 7.11 -10.23
C MET A 88 -0.94 6.34 -11.32
N THR A 89 -0.96 5.01 -11.24
CA THR A 89 -0.22 4.14 -12.15
C THR A 89 -1.17 3.42 -13.10
N ASN A 90 -0.84 3.43 -14.39
CA ASN A 90 -1.55 2.67 -15.41
C ASN A 90 -0.81 1.35 -15.65
N CYS A 91 -0.97 0.43 -14.70
CA CYS A 91 -0.20 -0.81 -14.65
C CYS A 91 -0.84 -1.98 -15.40
N HIS A 92 -2.09 -1.84 -15.83
CA HIS A 92 -2.77 -2.82 -16.68
C HIS A 92 -2.55 -2.48 -18.15
N ASN A 93 -1.33 -2.65 -18.61
CA ASN A 93 -0.92 -2.28 -19.97
C ASN A 93 -1.79 -2.90 -21.08
N SER A 94 -2.29 -4.12 -20.84
CA SER A 94 -3.21 -4.78 -21.77
C SER A 94 -4.53 -4.02 -22.00
N LEU A 95 -4.95 -3.21 -21.04
CA LEU A 95 -6.17 -2.41 -21.16
C LEU A 95 -6.04 -1.31 -22.22
N CYS A 96 -4.84 -0.81 -22.46
CA CYS A 96 -4.59 0.15 -23.55
C CYS A 96 -4.77 -0.45 -24.93
N ALA A 97 -4.53 -1.75 -25.09
CA ALA A 97 -4.58 -2.44 -26.37
C ALA A 97 -5.91 -3.15 -26.63
N VAL A 98 -6.56 -3.67 -25.60
CA VAL A 98 -7.74 -4.55 -25.72
C VAL A 98 -8.96 -4.09 -24.91
N GLY A 99 -8.80 -3.15 -24.01
CA GLY A 99 -9.86 -2.70 -23.10
C GLY A 99 -10.89 -1.75 -23.73
N GLY A 100 -10.60 -1.22 -24.92
CA GLY A 100 -11.45 -0.25 -25.59
C GLY A 100 -11.47 1.13 -24.93
N THR A 101 -12.39 1.97 -25.37
CA THR A 101 -12.47 3.39 -24.99
C THR A 101 -12.66 3.65 -23.49
N ILE A 102 -13.32 2.75 -22.77
CA ILE A 102 -13.56 2.93 -21.33
C ILE A 102 -12.24 2.98 -20.56
N ASN A 103 -11.30 2.09 -20.87
CA ASN A 103 -10.01 2.06 -20.20
C ASN A 103 -9.09 3.21 -20.61
N GLU A 104 -9.18 3.64 -21.86
CA GLU A 104 -8.49 4.85 -22.31
C GLU A 104 -9.03 6.10 -21.62
N ASP A 105 -10.33 6.19 -21.40
CA ASP A 105 -10.96 7.27 -20.64
C ASP A 105 -10.47 7.29 -19.19
N ASP A 106 -10.29 6.15 -18.55
CA ASP A 106 -9.71 6.05 -17.21
C ASP A 106 -8.28 6.61 -17.16
N HIS A 107 -7.47 6.32 -18.17
CA HIS A 107 -6.10 6.85 -18.27
C HIS A 107 -6.09 8.36 -18.48
N ILE A 108 -6.96 8.87 -19.36
CA ILE A 108 -7.12 10.32 -19.58
C ILE A 108 -7.65 11.01 -18.32
N PHE A 109 -8.58 10.39 -17.62
CA PHE A 109 -9.06 10.87 -16.34
C PHE A 109 -7.92 10.98 -15.31
N GLY A 110 -7.08 9.95 -15.19
CA GLY A 110 -5.92 9.94 -14.30
C GLY A 110 -4.95 11.07 -14.58
N LEU A 111 -4.62 11.28 -15.87
CA LEU A 111 -3.75 12.38 -16.29
C LEU A 111 -4.35 13.76 -15.95
N SER A 112 -5.64 13.94 -16.19
CA SER A 112 -6.35 15.19 -15.89
C SER A 112 -6.45 15.44 -14.38
N ALA A 113 -6.71 14.38 -13.61
CA ALA A 113 -6.76 14.44 -12.15
C ALA A 113 -5.39 14.79 -11.54
N ALA A 114 -4.30 14.19 -12.06
CA ALA A 114 -2.95 14.53 -11.63
C ALA A 114 -2.63 16.00 -11.85
N LYS A 115 -2.95 16.53 -13.01
CA LYS A 115 -2.77 17.96 -13.32
C LYS A 115 -3.62 18.86 -12.42
N LYS A 116 -4.86 18.46 -12.15
CA LYS A 116 -5.79 19.27 -11.36
C LYS A 116 -5.48 19.25 -9.86
N TYR A 117 -5.19 18.09 -9.31
CA TYR A 117 -5.07 17.89 -7.85
C TYR A 117 -3.62 17.75 -7.36
N GLY A 118 -2.62 17.81 -8.26
CA GLY A 118 -1.21 17.81 -7.91
C GLY A 118 -0.59 16.42 -7.70
N GLY A 119 -1.09 15.39 -8.40
CA GLY A 119 -0.57 14.02 -8.34
C GLY A 119 0.53 13.73 -9.36
N ILE A 120 1.11 12.54 -9.24
CA ILE A 120 2.07 11.95 -10.17
C ILE A 120 1.30 10.99 -11.09
N TYR A 121 1.37 11.21 -12.39
CA TYR A 121 0.79 10.30 -13.37
C TYR A 121 1.88 9.41 -13.96
N VAL A 122 1.71 8.09 -13.84
CA VAL A 122 2.61 7.09 -14.43
C VAL A 122 1.92 6.45 -15.62
N PRO A 123 2.36 6.72 -16.86
CA PRO A 123 1.72 6.18 -18.06
C PRO A 123 1.76 4.65 -18.13
N ALA A 124 0.88 4.08 -18.95
CA ALA A 124 0.96 2.68 -19.32
C ALA A 124 2.31 2.33 -19.95
N ASN A 125 2.74 1.08 -19.81
CA ASN A 125 4.01 0.54 -20.31
C ASN A 125 5.29 1.13 -19.68
N VAL A 126 5.16 1.92 -18.61
CA VAL A 126 6.31 2.46 -17.87
C VAL A 126 6.69 1.53 -16.72
N ALA A 127 5.75 1.19 -15.87
CA ALA A 127 6.01 0.29 -14.74
C ALA A 127 4.71 -0.31 -14.20
N VAL A 128 4.81 -1.45 -13.54
CA VAL A 128 3.74 -1.96 -12.69
C VAL A 128 3.78 -1.26 -11.33
N ILE A 129 2.61 -1.10 -10.69
CA ILE A 129 2.45 -0.33 -9.45
C ILE A 129 3.44 -0.73 -8.36
N HIS A 130 3.61 -2.02 -8.09
CA HIS A 130 4.47 -2.49 -7.01
C HIS A 130 5.95 -2.17 -7.25
N GLN A 131 6.41 -2.25 -8.49
CA GLN A 131 7.77 -1.92 -8.84
C GLN A 131 8.01 -0.42 -8.73
N PHE A 132 7.11 0.39 -9.28
CA PHE A 132 7.17 1.85 -9.16
C PHE A 132 7.14 2.30 -7.69
N ALA A 133 6.30 1.66 -6.85
CA ALA A 133 6.24 1.95 -5.43
C ALA A 133 7.60 1.76 -4.76
N ARG A 134 8.22 0.61 -4.98
CA ARG A 134 9.50 0.27 -4.35
C ARG A 134 10.68 1.12 -4.83
N GLU A 135 10.66 1.53 -6.09
CA GLU A 135 11.78 2.26 -6.68
C GLU A 135 11.66 3.78 -6.49
N ALA A 136 10.45 4.32 -6.52
CA ALA A 136 10.24 5.76 -6.60
C ALA A 136 9.53 6.38 -5.38
N MET A 137 8.78 5.61 -4.60
CA MET A 137 7.91 6.15 -3.56
C MET A 137 8.33 5.75 -2.14
N VAL A 138 8.95 4.59 -1.97
CA VAL A 138 9.44 4.12 -0.66
C VAL A 138 10.78 4.79 -0.35
N LYS A 139 10.86 5.36 0.85
CA LYS A 139 12.10 5.98 1.37
C LYS A 139 12.79 5.08 2.38
#